data_c870186920bf09c55d1f8fbaca0c639d
#
_entry.id   c870186920bf09c55d1f8fbaca0c639d
#
_cell.length_a   1.000
_cell.length_b   1.000
_cell.length_c   1.000
_cell.angle_alpha   90.00
_cell.angle_beta   90.00
_cell.angle_gamma   90.00
#
_symmetry.space_group_name_H-M   'P 1'
#
loop_
_entity.id
_entity.type
_entity.pdbx_description
1 polymer ?
#
loop_
_entity_poly.entity_id
_entity_poly.type
_entity_poly.pdbx_seq_one_letter_code
_entity_poly.pdbx_strand_id
1 'polypeptide(L)'
;MQDGRRDLLRAVGLAAENADRYPHQLSGGMRQRALIAMALACSPAVLVADEPTSSLDPVVQAEIIGLLRALCDERGLALLLATHDLALAARLCGRIAVLYAGRIVERGPARELLARPRHPYTLGLLRSLPPPLGGRSQGRLEPIAGSAPAPWARPSGCSFRDRCPRAQNDCSMKEPELVGTGGWEVACFHPVDAS
;
A
#
# COMPACT_ATOMS: atom_id res chain seq x y z
N MET A 1 -16.23 31.06 -10.06
CA MET A 1 -15.07 30.18 -10.33
C MET A 1 -13.90 30.34 -9.31
N GLN A 2 -13.69 31.52 -8.74
CA GLN A 2 -12.60 31.70 -7.73
C GLN A 2 -12.94 31.07 -6.37
N ASP A 3 -14.21 30.97 -5.96
CA ASP A 3 -14.60 30.40 -4.66
C ASP A 3 -14.32 28.91 -4.56
N GLY A 4 -14.62 28.12 -5.60
CA GLY A 4 -14.40 26.68 -5.58
C GLY A 4 -12.91 26.28 -5.46
N ARG A 5 -11.99 27.07 -6.03
CA ARG A 5 -10.53 26.83 -5.92
C ARG A 5 -10.04 27.04 -4.48
N ARG A 6 -10.52 28.10 -3.82
CA ARG A 6 -10.19 28.40 -2.43
C ARG A 6 -10.74 27.37 -1.47
N ASP A 7 -11.94 26.88 -1.74
CA ASP A 7 -12.56 25.83 -0.90
C ASP A 7 -11.82 24.49 -1.02
N LEU A 8 -11.34 24.14 -2.21
CA LEU A 8 -10.49 22.97 -2.42
C LEU A 8 -9.16 23.08 -1.67
N LEU A 9 -8.52 24.25 -1.69
CA LEU A 9 -7.28 24.47 -0.95
C LEU A 9 -7.50 24.37 0.58
N ARG A 10 -8.59 24.95 1.09
CA ARG A 10 -8.95 24.84 2.50
C ARG A 10 -9.21 23.38 2.91
N ALA A 11 -9.91 22.62 2.06
CA ALA A 11 -10.20 21.22 2.31
C ALA A 11 -8.95 20.35 2.48
N VAL A 12 -7.82 20.76 1.91
CA VAL A 12 -6.52 20.07 2.07
C VAL A 12 -5.57 20.79 3.04
N GLY A 13 -6.07 21.78 3.79
CA GLY A 13 -5.28 22.52 4.78
C GLY A 13 -4.25 23.47 4.17
N LEU A 14 -4.48 23.97 2.95
CA LEU A 14 -3.68 25.01 2.32
C LEU A 14 -4.36 26.37 2.43
N ALA A 15 -3.59 27.40 2.77
CA ALA A 15 -4.07 28.77 2.76
C ALA A 15 -4.39 29.23 1.33
N ALA A 16 -5.43 30.08 1.18
CA ALA A 16 -5.92 30.53 -0.12
C ALA A 16 -4.86 31.28 -0.95
N GLU A 17 -3.91 31.94 -0.28
CA GLU A 17 -2.80 32.67 -0.90
C GLU A 17 -1.85 31.76 -1.69
N ASN A 18 -1.86 30.46 -1.41
CA ASN A 18 -1.06 29.48 -2.14
C ASN A 18 -1.61 29.18 -3.54
N ALA A 19 -2.83 29.63 -3.83
CA ALA A 19 -3.47 29.43 -5.13
C ALA A 19 -2.71 30.03 -6.32
N ASP A 20 -1.96 31.10 -6.07
CA ASP A 20 -1.23 31.85 -7.11
C ASP A 20 0.28 31.54 -7.10
N ARG A 21 0.72 30.57 -6.26
CA ARG A 21 2.12 30.13 -6.19
C ARG A 21 2.41 29.05 -7.24
N TYR A 22 3.61 29.12 -7.78
CA TYR A 22 4.14 28.05 -8.64
C TYR A 22 4.62 26.84 -7.81
N PRO A 23 4.63 25.62 -8.37
CA PRO A 23 5.03 24.41 -7.64
C PRO A 23 6.42 24.49 -6.97
N HIS A 24 7.38 25.18 -7.59
CA HIS A 24 8.72 25.37 -7.02
C HIS A 24 8.75 26.31 -5.79
N GLN A 25 7.70 27.07 -5.54
CA GLN A 25 7.53 27.95 -4.38
C GLN A 25 6.84 27.26 -3.20
N LEU A 26 6.44 25.98 -3.37
CA LEU A 26 5.75 25.19 -2.37
C LEU A 26 6.72 24.16 -1.77
N SER A 27 6.57 23.88 -0.46
CA SER A 27 7.24 22.74 0.18
C SER A 27 6.74 21.40 -0.38
N GLY A 28 7.44 20.29 -0.10
CA GLY A 28 7.02 18.96 -0.52
C GLY A 28 5.59 18.61 -0.06
N GLY A 29 5.29 18.83 1.22
CA GLY A 29 3.96 18.60 1.77
C GLY A 29 2.88 19.53 1.19
N MET A 30 3.21 20.79 0.93
CA MET A 30 2.27 21.71 0.26
C MET A 30 1.99 21.27 -1.19
N ARG A 31 2.99 20.82 -1.94
CA ARG A 31 2.79 20.26 -3.27
C ARG A 31 1.89 19.05 -3.24
N GLN A 32 2.10 18.13 -2.29
CA GLN A 32 1.26 16.95 -2.13
C GLN A 32 -0.18 17.29 -1.81
N ARG A 33 -0.42 18.25 -0.90
CA ARG A 33 -1.76 18.76 -0.60
C ARG A 33 -2.42 19.41 -1.82
N ALA A 34 -1.67 20.16 -2.63
CA ALA A 34 -2.17 20.74 -3.87
C ALA A 34 -2.55 19.65 -4.90
N LEU A 35 -1.77 18.60 -5.05
CA LEU A 35 -2.11 17.45 -5.90
C LEU A 35 -3.39 16.76 -5.45
N ILE A 36 -3.56 16.56 -4.13
CA ILE A 36 -4.81 16.00 -3.58
C ILE A 36 -5.99 16.95 -3.88
N ALA A 37 -5.85 18.27 -3.70
CA ALA A 37 -6.89 19.23 -4.04
C ALA A 37 -7.28 19.17 -5.52
N MET A 38 -6.31 19.04 -6.41
CA MET A 38 -6.55 18.88 -7.86
C MET A 38 -7.32 17.59 -8.15
N ALA A 39 -6.96 16.46 -7.53
CA ALA A 39 -7.67 15.20 -7.70
C ALA A 39 -9.12 15.28 -7.20
N LEU A 40 -9.41 16.09 -6.18
CA LEU A 40 -10.74 16.31 -5.63
C LEU A 40 -11.60 17.29 -6.42
N ALA A 41 -11.03 18.04 -7.38
CA ALA A 41 -11.73 19.14 -8.08
C ALA A 41 -13.00 18.69 -8.83
N CYS A 42 -13.02 17.42 -9.29
CA CYS A 42 -14.17 16.84 -9.99
C CYS A 42 -15.10 16.04 -9.07
N SER A 43 -14.97 16.16 -7.75
CA SER A 43 -15.75 15.41 -6.75
C SER A 43 -15.79 13.89 -7.07
N PRO A 44 -14.63 13.21 -7.19
CA PRO A 44 -14.59 11.81 -7.58
C PRO A 44 -15.17 10.91 -6.49
N ALA A 45 -15.71 9.76 -6.90
CA ALA A 45 -16.11 8.71 -5.96
C ALA A 45 -14.92 7.87 -5.47
N VAL A 46 -13.83 7.83 -6.25
CA VAL A 46 -12.62 7.05 -5.97
C VAL A 46 -11.39 7.92 -6.15
N LEU A 47 -10.50 7.92 -5.17
CA LEU A 47 -9.17 8.53 -5.23
C LEU A 47 -8.12 7.43 -5.36
N VAL A 48 -7.29 7.52 -6.40
CA VAL A 48 -6.12 6.65 -6.57
C VAL A 48 -4.88 7.41 -6.12
N ALA A 49 -4.17 6.87 -5.14
CA ALA A 49 -2.95 7.43 -4.59
C ALA A 49 -1.80 6.42 -4.75
N ASP A 50 -0.82 6.79 -5.56
CA ASP A 50 0.38 5.99 -5.79
C ASP A 50 1.55 6.63 -5.05
N GLU A 51 2.09 5.91 -4.05
CA GLU A 51 3.19 6.35 -3.17
C GLU A 51 3.03 7.80 -2.65
N PRO A 52 1.86 8.18 -2.08
CA PRO A 52 1.54 9.59 -1.82
C PRO A 52 2.43 10.26 -0.77
N THR A 53 3.30 9.51 -0.10
CA THR A 53 4.13 10.01 1.01
C THR A 53 5.62 9.65 0.88
N SER A 54 6.04 8.98 -0.19
CA SER A 54 7.39 8.41 -0.33
C SER A 54 8.54 9.42 -0.30
N SER A 55 8.28 10.69 -0.63
CA SER A 55 9.29 11.77 -0.68
C SER A 55 9.15 12.79 0.47
N LEU A 56 8.37 12.48 1.50
CA LEU A 56 8.05 13.38 2.59
C LEU A 56 8.75 12.93 3.90
N ASP A 57 9.07 13.89 4.75
CA ASP A 57 9.52 13.58 6.10
C ASP A 57 8.41 12.94 6.95
N PRO A 58 8.75 12.22 8.04
CA PRO A 58 7.76 11.46 8.81
C PRO A 58 6.63 12.28 9.41
N VAL A 59 6.87 13.55 9.74
CA VAL A 59 5.86 14.44 10.32
C VAL A 59 4.83 14.82 9.27
N VAL A 60 5.31 15.31 8.12
CA VAL A 60 4.45 15.67 6.98
C VAL A 60 3.75 14.44 6.43
N GLN A 61 4.41 13.28 6.40
CA GLN A 61 3.79 12.02 6.03
C GLN A 61 2.57 11.71 6.91
N ALA A 62 2.70 11.83 8.25
CA ALA A 62 1.60 11.60 9.17
C ALA A 62 0.43 12.57 8.94
N GLU A 63 0.71 13.83 8.61
CA GLU A 63 -0.30 14.84 8.27
C GLU A 63 -1.06 14.49 6.99
N ILE A 64 -0.37 14.08 5.92
CA ILE A 64 -1.00 13.66 4.66
C ILE A 64 -1.88 12.43 4.86
N ILE A 65 -1.44 11.46 5.69
CA ILE A 65 -2.23 10.28 6.06
C ILE A 65 -3.51 10.70 6.78
N GLY A 66 -3.40 11.61 7.76
CA GLY A 66 -4.56 12.15 8.47
C GLY A 66 -5.54 12.85 7.54
N LEU A 67 -5.03 13.65 6.61
CA LEU A 67 -5.83 14.32 5.59
C LEU A 67 -6.58 13.32 4.69
N LEU A 68 -5.90 12.32 4.15
CA LEU A 68 -6.53 11.31 3.29
C LEU A 68 -7.63 10.56 4.04
N ARG A 69 -7.40 10.22 5.31
CA ARG A 69 -8.41 9.57 6.15
C ARG A 69 -9.64 10.47 6.36
N ALA A 70 -9.44 11.73 6.75
CA ALA A 70 -10.53 12.68 6.94
C ALA A 70 -11.36 12.87 5.66
N LEU A 71 -10.71 12.98 4.50
CA LEU A 71 -11.38 13.08 3.21
C LEU A 71 -12.23 11.84 2.88
N CYS A 72 -11.73 10.64 3.20
CA CYS A 72 -12.49 9.40 3.02
C CYS A 72 -13.71 9.38 3.92
N ASP A 73 -13.55 9.70 5.20
CA ASP A 73 -14.63 9.65 6.20
C ASP A 73 -15.68 10.72 5.95
N GLU A 74 -15.28 11.97 5.65
CA GLU A 74 -16.19 13.11 5.50
C GLU A 74 -16.92 13.12 4.17
N ARG A 75 -16.28 12.66 3.09
CA ARG A 75 -16.83 12.71 1.72
C ARG A 75 -17.34 11.38 1.19
N GLY A 76 -17.23 10.30 1.97
CA GLY A 76 -17.56 8.95 1.50
C GLY A 76 -16.68 8.50 0.34
N LEU A 77 -15.43 9.00 0.26
CA LEU A 77 -14.50 8.76 -0.82
C LEU A 77 -13.86 7.38 -0.67
N ALA A 78 -13.90 6.56 -1.70
CA ALA A 78 -13.14 5.32 -1.74
C ALA A 78 -11.67 5.63 -2.09
N LEU A 79 -10.73 5.08 -1.30
CA LEU A 79 -9.28 5.23 -1.51
C LEU A 79 -8.67 3.94 -2.04
N LEU A 80 -8.05 4.01 -3.21
CA LEU A 80 -7.14 2.98 -3.72
C LEU A 80 -5.70 3.46 -3.49
N LEU A 81 -5.01 2.86 -2.52
CA LEU A 81 -3.65 3.22 -2.14
C LEU A 81 -2.66 2.17 -2.66
N ALA A 82 -1.71 2.58 -3.49
CA ALA A 82 -0.53 1.80 -3.81
C ALA A 82 0.64 2.29 -2.95
N THR A 83 1.26 1.38 -2.18
CA THR A 83 2.40 1.70 -1.32
C THR A 83 3.21 0.46 -0.98
N HIS A 84 4.50 0.63 -0.72
CA HIS A 84 5.36 -0.38 -0.13
C HIS A 84 5.37 -0.34 1.40
N ASP A 85 4.73 0.66 2.02
CA ASP A 85 4.63 0.79 3.46
C ASP A 85 3.39 0.05 3.99
N LEU A 86 3.63 -1.18 4.51
CA LEU A 86 2.56 -2.00 5.09
C LEU A 86 1.95 -1.39 6.35
N ALA A 87 2.73 -0.62 7.13
CA ALA A 87 2.21 0.05 8.32
C ALA A 87 1.23 1.17 7.93
N LEU A 88 1.54 1.90 6.87
CA LEU A 88 0.63 2.88 6.27
C LEU A 88 -0.65 2.22 5.75
N ALA A 89 -0.52 1.13 4.97
CA ALA A 89 -1.66 0.39 4.46
C ALA A 89 -2.56 -0.14 5.59
N ALA A 90 -1.97 -0.66 6.68
CA ALA A 90 -2.69 -1.14 7.87
C ALA A 90 -3.51 -0.06 8.56
N ARG A 91 -3.03 1.19 8.53
CA ARG A 91 -3.69 2.33 9.20
C ARG A 91 -4.82 2.94 8.38
N LEU A 92 -4.71 2.93 7.06
CA LEU A 92 -5.66 3.61 6.16
C LEU A 92 -6.67 2.66 5.52
N CYS A 93 -6.28 1.41 5.25
CA CYS A 93 -7.06 0.53 4.40
C CYS A 93 -7.77 -0.55 5.20
N GLY A 94 -9.05 -0.77 4.92
CA GLY A 94 -9.80 -1.90 5.48
C GLY A 94 -9.44 -3.24 4.82
N ARG A 95 -8.90 -3.20 3.59
CA ARG A 95 -8.47 -4.37 2.82
C ARG A 95 -7.11 -4.12 2.18
N ILE A 96 -6.33 -5.18 2.06
CA ILE A 96 -5.00 -5.15 1.41
C ILE A 96 -4.97 -6.20 0.30
N ALA A 97 -4.32 -5.86 -0.80
CA ALA A 97 -3.89 -6.79 -1.84
C ALA A 97 -2.36 -6.72 -1.95
N VAL A 98 -1.70 -7.85 -1.75
CA VAL A 98 -0.24 -7.97 -1.86
C VAL A 98 0.10 -8.38 -3.29
N LEU A 99 0.95 -7.59 -3.94
CA LEU A 99 1.40 -7.85 -5.31
C LEU A 99 2.84 -8.39 -5.30
N TYR A 100 3.08 -9.40 -6.14
CA TYR A 100 4.41 -9.89 -6.46
C TYR A 100 4.53 -10.16 -7.95
N ALA A 101 5.58 -9.64 -8.58
CA ALA A 101 5.82 -9.78 -10.03
C ALA A 101 4.57 -9.47 -10.89
N GLY A 102 3.82 -8.40 -10.54
CA GLY A 102 2.63 -7.95 -11.28
C GLY A 102 1.37 -8.78 -11.07
N ARG A 103 1.34 -9.66 -10.07
CA ARG A 103 0.16 -10.47 -9.70
C ARG A 103 -0.22 -10.28 -8.24
N ILE A 104 -1.52 -10.34 -7.97
CA ILE A 104 -2.01 -10.41 -6.59
C ILE A 104 -1.75 -11.82 -6.08
N VAL A 105 -0.92 -11.94 -5.05
CA VAL A 105 -0.58 -13.22 -4.40
C VAL A 105 -1.40 -13.49 -3.16
N GLU A 106 -1.90 -12.45 -2.51
CA GLU A 106 -2.80 -12.55 -1.37
C GLU A 106 -3.66 -11.28 -1.30
N ARG A 107 -4.94 -11.40 -0.97
CA ARG A 107 -5.79 -10.25 -0.65
C ARG A 107 -6.79 -10.59 0.44
N GLY A 108 -7.09 -9.64 1.30
CA GLY A 108 -8.01 -9.86 2.42
C GLY A 108 -8.23 -8.63 3.27
N PRO A 109 -9.00 -8.77 4.37
CA PRO A 109 -9.10 -7.74 5.38
C PRO A 109 -7.72 -7.43 5.96
N ALA A 110 -7.40 -6.14 6.09
CA ALA A 110 -6.03 -5.70 6.42
C ALA A 110 -5.53 -6.28 7.75
N ARG A 111 -6.36 -6.22 8.79
CA ARG A 111 -6.00 -6.68 10.14
C ARG A 111 -5.68 -8.17 10.16
N GLU A 112 -6.53 -9.00 9.55
CA GLU A 112 -6.38 -10.45 9.51
C GLU A 112 -5.18 -10.86 8.66
N LEU A 113 -5.04 -10.26 7.48
CA LEU A 113 -3.95 -10.57 6.56
C LEU A 113 -2.59 -10.25 7.17
N LEU A 114 -2.46 -9.13 7.88
CA LEU A 114 -1.21 -8.73 8.53
C LEU A 114 -0.92 -9.55 9.80
N ALA A 115 -1.97 -9.99 10.52
CA ALA A 115 -1.80 -10.82 11.71
C ALA A 115 -1.48 -12.30 11.38
N ARG A 116 -2.03 -12.82 10.28
CA ARG A 116 -1.94 -14.25 9.90
C ARG A 116 -1.76 -14.40 8.39
N PRO A 117 -0.65 -13.91 7.81
CA PRO A 117 -0.41 -14.01 6.37
C PRO A 117 -0.41 -15.47 5.93
N ARG A 118 -1.04 -15.75 4.80
CA ARG A 118 -1.12 -17.11 4.23
C ARG A 118 -0.13 -17.32 3.10
N HIS A 119 0.25 -16.26 2.37
CA HIS A 119 1.24 -16.38 1.32
C HIS A 119 2.66 -16.27 1.89
N PRO A 120 3.60 -17.18 1.54
CA PRO A 120 5.00 -17.12 2.02
C PRO A 120 5.70 -15.80 1.74
N TYR A 121 5.39 -15.13 0.62
CA TYR A 121 5.91 -13.79 0.32
C TYR A 121 5.40 -12.73 1.30
N THR A 122 4.11 -12.72 1.61
CA THR A 122 3.51 -11.79 2.59
C THR A 122 4.15 -11.97 3.97
N LEU A 123 4.33 -13.21 4.39
CA LEU A 123 5.03 -13.53 5.64
C LEU A 123 6.47 -13.00 5.61
N GLY A 124 7.21 -13.23 4.51
CA GLY A 124 8.56 -12.72 4.34
C GLY A 124 8.65 -11.20 4.39
N LEU A 125 7.71 -10.49 3.76
CA LEU A 125 7.61 -9.03 3.85
C LEU A 125 7.44 -8.55 5.29
N LEU A 126 6.52 -9.17 6.04
CA LEU A 126 6.28 -8.79 7.44
C LEU A 126 7.50 -9.05 8.34
N ARG A 127 8.25 -10.15 8.11
CA ARG A 127 9.48 -10.47 8.85
C ARG A 127 10.66 -9.57 8.49
N SER A 128 10.62 -8.94 7.33
CA SER A 128 11.65 -7.99 6.91
C SER A 128 11.42 -6.56 7.41
N LEU A 129 10.26 -6.28 8.03
CA LEU A 129 9.97 -4.96 8.60
C LEU A 129 10.59 -4.81 9.99
N PRO A 130 11.09 -3.59 10.33
CA PRO A 130 11.47 -3.29 11.70
C PRO A 130 10.25 -3.36 12.63
N PRO A 131 10.43 -3.79 13.89
CA PRO A 131 9.35 -3.79 14.86
C PRO A 131 8.84 -2.36 15.06
N PRO A 132 7.55 -2.19 15.38
CA PRO A 132 6.99 -0.89 15.76
C PRO A 132 7.82 -0.24 16.87
N LEU A 133 7.96 1.09 16.83
CA LEU A 133 8.68 1.85 17.87
C LEU A 133 8.21 1.44 19.27
N GLY A 134 9.12 0.93 20.10
CA GLY A 134 8.84 0.42 21.45
C GLY A 134 8.60 -1.08 21.55
N GLY A 135 8.49 -1.80 20.43
CA GLY A 135 8.47 -3.27 20.42
C GLY A 135 9.89 -3.83 20.64
N ARG A 136 10.03 -4.84 21.50
CA ARG A 136 11.29 -5.59 21.60
C ARG A 136 11.48 -6.33 20.28
N SER A 137 12.56 -6.04 19.56
CA SER A 137 12.99 -6.86 18.42
C SER A 137 13.27 -8.27 18.95
N GLN A 138 12.40 -9.22 18.67
CA GLN A 138 12.62 -10.63 18.95
C GLN A 138 13.40 -11.29 17.81
N GLY A 139 14.52 -10.71 17.39
CA GLY A 139 15.34 -11.34 16.39
C GLY A 139 15.95 -10.40 15.35
N ARG A 140 16.82 -10.95 14.54
CA ARG A 140 17.42 -10.30 13.37
C ARG A 140 16.35 -10.19 12.28
N LEU A 141 16.27 -9.04 11.59
CA LEU A 141 15.44 -8.90 10.40
C LEU A 141 15.80 -9.99 9.38
N GLU A 142 14.80 -10.72 8.89
CA GLU A 142 14.99 -11.78 7.91
C GLU A 142 14.69 -11.24 6.50
N PRO A 143 15.70 -10.85 5.71
CA PRO A 143 15.44 -10.40 4.35
C PRO A 143 14.98 -11.57 3.48
N ILE A 144 14.07 -11.31 2.55
CA ILE A 144 13.69 -12.30 1.54
C ILE A 144 14.88 -12.51 0.59
N ALA A 145 15.42 -13.73 0.58
CA ALA A 145 16.58 -14.07 -0.25
C ALA A 145 16.31 -13.90 -1.75
N GLY A 146 17.37 -13.60 -2.52
CA GLY A 146 17.30 -13.43 -3.97
C GLY A 146 16.61 -12.14 -4.43
N SER A 147 16.42 -11.99 -5.73
CA SER A 147 15.80 -10.82 -6.37
C SER A 147 14.46 -11.18 -7.00
N ALA A 148 13.55 -10.22 -7.08
CA ALA A 148 12.32 -10.41 -7.84
C ALA A 148 12.63 -10.61 -9.33
N PRO A 149 11.87 -11.45 -10.06
CA PRO A 149 12.06 -11.62 -11.49
C PRO A 149 11.81 -10.31 -12.24
N ALA A 150 12.56 -10.07 -13.29
CA ALA A 150 12.29 -8.95 -14.17
C ALA A 150 10.90 -9.08 -14.81
N PRO A 151 10.19 -7.98 -15.10
CA PRO A 151 8.83 -8.02 -15.65
C PRO A 151 8.70 -8.87 -16.92
N TRP A 152 9.75 -8.91 -17.73
CA TRP A 152 9.83 -9.67 -19.00
C TRP A 152 10.42 -11.08 -18.85
N ALA A 153 10.90 -11.46 -17.67
CA ALA A 153 11.55 -12.74 -17.41
C ALA A 153 10.86 -13.49 -16.24
N ARG A 154 9.53 -13.52 -16.28
CA ARG A 154 8.76 -14.24 -15.26
C ARG A 154 8.96 -15.75 -15.44
N PRO A 155 9.25 -16.49 -14.36
CA PRO A 155 9.36 -17.94 -14.44
C PRO A 155 7.98 -18.58 -14.74
N SER A 156 7.97 -19.76 -15.34
CA SER A 156 6.77 -20.59 -15.43
C SER A 156 6.25 -20.97 -14.04
N GLY A 157 4.96 -21.17 -13.89
CA GLY A 157 4.38 -21.52 -12.58
C GLY A 157 4.39 -20.38 -11.58
N CYS A 158 4.51 -20.68 -10.31
CA CYS A 158 4.53 -19.68 -9.25
C CYS A 158 5.74 -18.73 -9.38
N SER A 159 5.47 -17.44 -9.56
CA SER A 159 6.52 -16.43 -9.75
C SER A 159 7.44 -16.25 -8.52
N PHE A 160 6.98 -16.64 -7.33
CA PHE A 160 7.77 -16.55 -6.09
C PHE A 160 8.59 -17.82 -5.80
N ARG A 161 8.43 -18.92 -6.53
CA ARG A 161 9.01 -20.25 -6.23
C ARG A 161 10.52 -20.23 -5.97
N ASP A 162 11.29 -19.46 -6.75
CA ASP A 162 12.76 -19.43 -6.66
C ASP A 162 13.27 -18.77 -5.37
N ARG A 163 12.37 -18.07 -4.66
CA ARG A 163 12.64 -17.38 -3.39
C ARG A 163 11.82 -17.95 -2.23
N CYS A 164 10.94 -18.91 -2.52
CA CYS A 164 9.98 -19.43 -1.55
C CYS A 164 10.61 -20.57 -0.72
N PRO A 165 10.68 -20.43 0.62
CA PRO A 165 11.21 -21.52 1.47
C PRO A 165 10.28 -22.75 1.52
N ARG A 166 9.06 -22.65 0.98
CA ARG A 166 8.06 -23.72 0.92
C ARG A 166 7.83 -24.22 -0.51
N ALA A 167 8.70 -23.88 -1.48
CA ALA A 167 8.54 -24.30 -2.87
C ALA A 167 8.58 -25.84 -2.99
N GLN A 168 7.65 -26.38 -3.77
CA GLN A 168 7.57 -27.80 -4.12
C GLN A 168 7.46 -27.95 -5.65
N ASN A 169 7.47 -29.20 -6.14
CA ASN A 169 7.52 -29.48 -7.58
C ASN A 169 6.34 -28.89 -8.37
N ASP A 170 5.14 -28.89 -7.78
CA ASP A 170 3.93 -28.33 -8.39
C ASP A 170 4.02 -26.79 -8.60
N CYS A 171 4.80 -26.09 -7.78
CA CYS A 171 5.04 -24.66 -7.94
C CYS A 171 5.76 -24.30 -9.26
N SER A 172 6.45 -25.25 -9.88
CA SER A 172 7.10 -25.05 -11.19
C SER A 172 6.18 -25.35 -12.38
N MET A 173 5.13 -26.14 -12.15
CA MET A 173 4.30 -26.72 -13.22
C MET A 173 3.20 -25.76 -13.69
N LYS A 174 2.52 -25.09 -12.77
CA LYS A 174 1.47 -24.12 -13.08
C LYS A 174 1.45 -22.95 -12.11
N GLU A 175 0.86 -21.85 -12.54
CA GLU A 175 0.64 -20.69 -11.68
C GLU A 175 -0.53 -20.97 -10.71
N PRO A 176 -0.39 -20.71 -9.40
CA PRO A 176 -1.49 -20.87 -8.47
C PRO A 176 -2.57 -19.81 -8.73
N GLU A 177 -3.82 -20.22 -8.70
CA GLU A 177 -4.96 -19.32 -8.78
C GLU A 177 -5.22 -18.66 -7.43
N LEU A 178 -5.82 -17.46 -7.46
CA LEU A 178 -6.24 -16.75 -6.27
C LEU A 178 -7.53 -17.36 -5.75
N VAL A 179 -7.47 -18.16 -4.70
CA VAL A 179 -8.59 -18.91 -4.13
C VAL A 179 -8.77 -18.61 -2.64
N GLY A 180 -10.01 -18.67 -2.18
CA GLY A 180 -10.34 -18.47 -0.77
C GLY A 180 -11.82 -18.24 -0.52
N THR A 181 -12.16 -17.98 0.74
CA THR A 181 -13.54 -17.74 1.21
C THR A 181 -13.57 -16.52 2.15
N GLY A 182 -14.77 -15.96 2.38
CA GLY A 182 -14.93 -14.86 3.34
C GLY A 182 -14.21 -13.57 2.96
N GLY A 183 -13.89 -13.38 1.66
CA GLY A 183 -13.19 -12.20 1.19
C GLY A 183 -11.69 -12.19 1.47
N TRP A 184 -11.09 -13.33 1.85
CA TRP A 184 -9.65 -13.53 1.99
C TRP A 184 -9.20 -14.63 1.05
N GLU A 185 -8.31 -14.32 0.12
CA GLU A 185 -7.88 -15.18 -0.96
C GLU A 185 -6.34 -15.20 -1.07
N VAL A 186 -5.79 -16.36 -1.43
CA VAL A 186 -4.35 -16.58 -1.57
C VAL A 186 -4.05 -17.38 -2.83
N ALA A 187 -3.01 -16.98 -3.56
CA ALA A 187 -2.51 -17.68 -4.74
C ALA A 187 -1.28 -18.53 -4.35
N CYS A 188 -1.51 -19.63 -3.66
CA CYS A 188 -0.45 -20.53 -3.18
C CYS A 188 -0.94 -21.96 -3.07
N PHE A 189 -0.15 -22.94 -3.54
CA PHE A 189 -0.44 -24.37 -3.36
C PHE A 189 -0.14 -24.85 -1.94
N HIS A 190 0.82 -24.20 -1.27
CA HIS A 190 1.31 -24.54 0.08
C HIS A 190 1.27 -23.32 0.99
N PRO A 191 0.05 -22.79 1.29
CA PRO A 191 -0.07 -21.61 2.13
C PRO A 191 0.57 -21.83 3.50
N VAL A 192 0.93 -20.73 4.15
CA VAL A 192 1.38 -20.77 5.54
C VAL A 192 0.15 -21.05 6.41
N ASP A 193 0.23 -22.05 7.27
CA ASP A 193 -0.82 -22.33 8.23
C ASP A 193 -0.96 -21.17 9.21
N ALA A 194 -2.18 -20.78 9.49
CA ALA A 194 -2.47 -19.81 10.54
C ALA A 194 -2.20 -20.48 11.90
N SER A 195 -0.99 -20.28 12.43
CA SER A 195 -0.63 -20.68 13.78
C SER A 195 -1.28 -19.76 14.79
#